data_979ea4c32a73052129f369c70227fd43
#
_entry.id   979ea4c32a73052129f369c70227fd43
#
_cell.length_a   1.000
_cell.length_b   1.000
_cell.length_c   1.000
_cell.angle_alpha   90.00
_cell.angle_beta   90.00
_cell.angle_gamma   90.00
#
_symmetry.space_group_name_H-M   'P 1'
#
loop_
_entity.id
_entity.type
_entity.pdbx_description
1 polymer ?
#
loop_
_entity_poly.entity_id
_entity_poly.type
_entity_poly.pdbx_seq_one_letter_code
_entity_poly.pdbx_strand_id
1 'polypeptide(L)'
;MTLLRRSIQSLFKANTERPPMAIASGATLAGIQNGGVNNTNQVSQMQAMATTSWLFAVVDRIAASAAAVPWGLFRSMPSGESQLVPKHPIMDLWQAVNPFYTRHEFLETSIQHFELTGEIWWLIVRNRGGRPVELWPIRPDRIRPVPHATDFIAGYIYTIGTLQIPLERKDVIFIRRPSPLDPYRGIGTVQSMMMDIGAEQ
;
A
#
# COMPACT_ATOMS: atom_id res chain seq x y z
N MET A 1 -5.96 24.01 -4.41
CA MET A 1 -5.01 23.45 -5.40
C MET A 1 -3.53 23.58 -5.02
N THR A 2 -3.15 24.45 -4.12
CA THR A 2 -1.74 24.81 -3.81
C THR A 2 -1.08 23.89 -2.78
N LEU A 3 -1.84 23.26 -1.87
CA LEU A 3 -1.29 22.43 -0.78
C LEU A 3 -0.92 21.01 -1.24
N LEU A 4 -1.70 20.42 -2.11
CA LEU A 4 -1.38 19.10 -2.69
C LEU A 4 -0.08 19.14 -3.51
N ARG A 5 0.15 20.22 -4.26
CA ARG A 5 1.42 20.46 -4.96
C ARG A 5 2.60 20.59 -4.00
N ARG A 6 2.40 21.20 -2.82
CA ARG A 6 3.49 21.36 -1.82
C ARG A 6 3.82 20.05 -1.09
N SER A 7 2.84 19.21 -0.73
CA SER A 7 3.10 17.91 -0.09
C SER A 7 3.77 16.94 -1.06
N ILE A 8 3.32 16.87 -2.31
CA ILE A 8 3.97 16.07 -3.34
C ILE A 8 5.36 16.65 -3.69
N GLN A 9 5.49 17.98 -3.79
CA GLN A 9 6.80 18.62 -4.03
C GLN A 9 7.76 18.46 -2.86
N SER A 10 7.28 18.36 -1.59
CA SER A 10 8.16 18.07 -0.45
C SER A 10 8.68 16.64 -0.46
N LEU A 11 7.89 15.68 -0.96
CA LEU A 11 8.34 14.32 -1.21
C LEU A 11 9.46 14.29 -2.28
N PHE A 12 9.31 15.08 -3.34
CA PHE A 12 10.33 15.20 -4.38
C PHE A 12 11.59 15.94 -3.90
N LYS A 13 11.44 16.97 -3.06
CA LYS A 13 12.56 17.76 -2.54
C LYS A 13 13.37 17.03 -1.48
N ALA A 14 12.72 16.20 -0.65
CA ALA A 14 13.41 15.35 0.32
C ALA A 14 14.24 14.25 -0.34
N ASN A 15 13.91 13.86 -1.56
CA ASN A 15 14.59 12.77 -2.29
C ASN A 15 15.76 13.26 -3.16
N THR A 16 15.85 14.57 -3.46
CA THR A 16 16.96 15.12 -4.26
C THR A 16 18.26 15.32 -3.47
N GLU A 17 18.20 15.31 -2.15
CA GLU A 17 19.39 15.44 -1.26
C GLU A 17 19.90 14.09 -0.72
N ARG A 18 19.25 12.95 -1.08
CA ARG A 18 19.71 11.61 -0.67
C ARG A 18 20.51 10.98 -1.79
N PRO A 19 21.69 10.40 -1.47
CA PRO A 19 22.41 9.62 -2.48
C PRO A 19 21.47 8.50 -2.98
N PRO A 20 21.47 8.23 -4.29
CA PRO A 20 20.67 7.12 -4.81
C PRO A 20 21.10 5.85 -4.07
N MET A 21 20.10 5.10 -3.55
CA MET A 21 20.38 3.76 -3.02
C MET A 21 21.20 3.03 -4.09
N ALA A 22 22.40 2.57 -3.72
CA ALA A 22 23.22 1.80 -4.63
C ALA A 22 22.44 0.53 -4.99
N ILE A 23 21.77 0.56 -6.13
CA ILE A 23 21.14 -0.62 -6.73
C ILE A 23 22.32 -1.51 -7.09
N ALA A 24 22.45 -2.62 -6.38
CA ALA A 24 23.47 -3.62 -6.66
C ALA A 24 23.52 -3.90 -8.17
N SER A 25 24.71 -3.82 -8.71
CA SER A 25 25.07 -3.92 -10.13
C SER A 25 24.26 -4.95 -10.92
N GLY A 26 23.96 -4.60 -12.15
CA GLY A 26 23.15 -5.22 -13.20
C GLY A 26 22.90 -6.74 -13.27
N ALA A 27 23.66 -7.58 -12.60
CA ALA A 27 23.41 -9.02 -12.55
C ALA A 27 22.15 -9.40 -11.72
N THR A 28 21.81 -8.58 -10.72
CA THR A 28 20.63 -8.82 -9.85
C THR A 28 19.34 -8.34 -10.53
N LEU A 29 19.42 -7.34 -11.42
CA LEU A 29 18.26 -6.83 -12.17
C LEU A 29 17.77 -7.81 -13.26
N ALA A 30 18.68 -8.55 -13.89
CA ALA A 30 18.31 -9.55 -14.90
C ALA A 30 17.59 -10.77 -14.27
N GLY A 31 17.96 -11.15 -13.07
CA GLY A 31 17.26 -12.20 -12.30
C GLY A 31 15.87 -11.76 -11.82
N ILE A 32 15.70 -10.47 -11.53
CA ILE A 32 14.42 -9.88 -11.09
C ILE A 32 13.45 -9.72 -12.26
N GLN A 33 13.94 -9.48 -13.48
CA GLN A 33 13.10 -9.39 -14.68
C GLN A 33 12.52 -10.74 -15.11
N ASN A 34 13.21 -11.85 -14.80
CA ASN A 34 12.75 -13.20 -15.14
C ASN A 34 12.03 -13.93 -13.99
N GLY A 35 12.15 -13.45 -12.76
CA GLY A 35 11.36 -13.93 -11.61
C GLY A 35 10.07 -13.12 -11.45
N GLY A 36 9.34 -13.00 -12.53
CA GLY A 36 8.12 -12.27 -12.79
C GLY A 36 7.25 -11.88 -11.61
N VAL A 37 7.55 -10.78 -10.96
CA VAL A 37 6.52 -10.01 -10.27
C VAL A 37 5.71 -9.31 -11.37
N ASN A 38 4.78 -10.01 -11.99
CA ASN A 38 3.93 -9.49 -13.04
C ASN A 38 2.98 -8.43 -12.48
N ASN A 39 3.39 -7.16 -12.52
CA ASN A 39 2.49 -6.03 -12.30
C ASN A 39 1.28 -6.05 -13.27
N THR A 40 1.41 -6.73 -14.40
CA THR A 40 0.34 -6.91 -15.39
C THR A 40 -0.88 -7.59 -14.78
N ASN A 41 -0.71 -8.60 -13.93
CA ASN A 41 -1.84 -9.25 -13.26
C ASN A 41 -2.56 -8.31 -12.30
N GLN A 42 -1.85 -7.44 -11.60
CA GLN A 42 -2.49 -6.49 -10.66
C GLN A 42 -3.26 -5.39 -11.38
N VAL A 43 -2.75 -4.89 -12.51
CA VAL A 43 -3.49 -3.95 -13.36
C VAL A 43 -4.79 -4.58 -13.81
N SER A 44 -4.74 -5.81 -14.33
CA SER A 44 -5.93 -6.54 -14.79
C SER A 44 -6.92 -6.81 -13.65
N GLN A 45 -6.44 -7.21 -12.47
CA GLN A 45 -7.28 -7.41 -11.29
C GLN A 45 -8.00 -6.12 -10.85
N MET A 46 -7.33 -4.99 -10.88
CA MET A 46 -7.94 -3.70 -10.55
C MET A 46 -8.92 -3.23 -11.63
N GLN A 47 -8.62 -3.50 -12.91
CA GLN A 47 -9.52 -3.20 -14.02
C GLN A 47 -10.78 -4.08 -14.01
N ALA A 48 -10.68 -5.34 -13.57
CA ALA A 48 -11.83 -6.24 -13.47
C ALA A 48 -12.94 -5.68 -12.58
N MET A 49 -12.59 -4.98 -11.49
CA MET A 49 -13.59 -4.29 -10.66
C MET A 49 -14.37 -3.22 -11.45
N ALA A 50 -13.70 -2.50 -12.34
CA ALA A 50 -14.35 -1.44 -13.14
C ALA A 50 -15.20 -1.98 -14.28
N THR A 51 -15.00 -3.22 -14.72
CA THR A 51 -15.67 -3.83 -15.88
C THR A 51 -16.72 -4.87 -15.52
N THR A 52 -16.69 -5.41 -14.29
CA THR A 52 -17.55 -6.52 -13.85
C THR A 52 -18.46 -6.06 -12.71
N SER A 53 -19.73 -5.89 -12.99
CA SER A 53 -20.71 -5.29 -12.06
C SER A 53 -20.90 -6.08 -10.76
N TRP A 54 -20.95 -7.40 -10.81
CA TRP A 54 -21.10 -8.22 -9.62
C TRP A 54 -19.82 -8.20 -8.74
N LEU A 55 -18.63 -8.18 -9.36
CA LEU A 55 -17.38 -8.05 -8.66
C LEU A 55 -17.27 -6.71 -7.93
N PHE A 56 -17.65 -5.63 -8.63
CA PHE A 56 -17.76 -4.30 -8.02
C PHE A 56 -18.65 -4.34 -6.78
N ALA A 57 -19.88 -4.86 -6.90
CA ALA A 57 -20.82 -4.89 -5.79
C ALA A 57 -20.31 -5.66 -4.56
N VAL A 58 -19.64 -6.79 -4.78
CA VAL A 58 -19.08 -7.61 -3.70
C VAL A 58 -17.90 -6.91 -3.02
N VAL A 59 -16.92 -6.46 -3.79
CA VAL A 59 -15.72 -5.81 -3.25
C VAL A 59 -16.07 -4.50 -2.54
N ASP A 60 -16.93 -3.69 -3.14
CA ASP A 60 -17.42 -2.45 -2.55
C ASP A 60 -18.14 -2.69 -1.23
N ARG A 61 -19.03 -3.69 -1.17
CA ARG A 61 -19.75 -4.03 0.06
C ARG A 61 -18.82 -4.48 1.18
N ILE A 62 -17.81 -5.31 0.87
CA ILE A 62 -16.80 -5.74 1.85
C ILE A 62 -16.01 -4.55 2.34
N ALA A 63 -15.53 -3.71 1.42
CA ALA A 63 -14.70 -2.55 1.73
C ALA A 63 -15.45 -1.53 2.60
N ALA A 64 -16.67 -1.16 2.22
CA ALA A 64 -17.51 -0.24 3.00
C ALA A 64 -17.83 -0.78 4.40
N SER A 65 -18.12 -2.07 4.51
CA SER A 65 -18.41 -2.71 5.80
C SER A 65 -17.18 -2.71 6.72
N ALA A 66 -15.98 -3.01 6.19
CA ALA A 66 -14.74 -3.00 6.94
C ALA A 66 -14.31 -1.57 7.34
N ALA A 67 -14.53 -0.60 6.46
CA ALA A 67 -14.22 0.80 6.73
C ALA A 67 -15.10 1.43 7.82
N ALA A 68 -16.32 0.91 7.99
CA ALA A 68 -17.26 1.36 9.03
C ALA A 68 -16.90 0.89 10.44
N VAL A 69 -15.99 -0.08 10.59
CA VAL A 69 -15.61 -0.61 11.92
C VAL A 69 -14.93 0.49 12.75
N PRO A 70 -15.40 0.71 14.00
CA PRO A 70 -14.76 1.68 14.87
C PRO A 70 -13.38 1.18 15.35
N TRP A 71 -12.38 2.05 15.30
CA TRP A 71 -11.03 1.76 15.76
C TRP A 71 -10.72 2.51 17.04
N GLY A 72 -10.04 1.84 17.97
CA GLY A 72 -9.57 2.43 19.22
C GLY A 72 -8.17 1.94 19.57
N LEU A 73 -7.43 2.75 20.30
CA LEU A 73 -6.12 2.36 20.82
C LEU A 73 -6.29 1.87 22.26
N PHE A 74 -5.81 0.67 22.52
CA PHE A 74 -5.87 0.06 23.84
C PHE A 74 -4.45 -0.26 24.33
N ARG A 75 -4.24 -0.07 25.64
CA ARG A 75 -3.04 -0.52 26.34
C ARG A 75 -3.36 -1.83 27.07
N SER A 76 -2.60 -2.88 26.80
CA SER A 76 -2.66 -4.11 27.60
C SER A 76 -2.01 -3.88 28.97
N MET A 77 -2.72 -4.20 30.03
CA MET A 77 -2.23 -4.11 31.40
C MET A 77 -1.65 -5.46 31.84
N PRO A 78 -0.73 -5.49 32.82
CA PRO A 78 -0.22 -6.75 33.37
C PRO A 78 -1.31 -7.66 33.95
N SER A 79 -2.44 -7.11 34.36
CA SER A 79 -3.64 -7.85 34.81
C SER A 79 -4.37 -8.62 33.70
N GLY A 80 -3.99 -8.40 32.42
CA GLY A 80 -4.68 -8.95 31.25
C GLY A 80 -5.86 -8.08 30.78
N GLU A 81 -6.19 -7.01 31.47
CA GLU A 81 -7.23 -6.07 31.05
C GLU A 81 -6.71 -5.11 29.97
N SER A 82 -7.61 -4.66 29.09
CA SER A 82 -7.31 -3.66 28.05
C SER A 82 -7.91 -2.31 28.44
N GLN A 83 -7.06 -1.31 28.60
CA GLN A 83 -7.45 0.06 28.91
C GLN A 83 -7.45 0.93 27.66
N LEU A 84 -8.58 1.62 27.40
CA LEU A 84 -8.68 2.57 26.28
C LEU A 84 -7.71 3.75 26.50
N VAL A 85 -6.95 4.09 25.49
CA VAL A 85 -6.07 5.28 25.46
C VAL A 85 -6.79 6.40 24.69
N PRO A 86 -7.39 7.38 25.39
CA PRO A 86 -8.28 8.37 24.76
C PRO A 86 -7.53 9.41 23.91
N LYS A 87 -6.25 9.65 24.20
CA LYS A 87 -5.44 10.65 23.49
C LYS A 87 -4.06 10.08 23.17
N HIS A 88 -3.77 10.01 21.88
CA HIS A 88 -2.46 9.60 21.39
C HIS A 88 -2.25 10.15 19.96
N PRO A 89 -1.06 10.64 19.60
CA PRO A 89 -0.79 11.19 18.26
C PRO A 89 -1.12 10.25 17.09
N ILE A 90 -1.09 8.94 17.30
CA ILE A 90 -1.47 7.96 16.29
C ILE A 90 -2.99 8.00 16.02
N MET A 91 -3.80 8.31 17.03
CA MET A 91 -5.24 8.43 16.86
C MET A 91 -5.61 9.72 16.12
N ASP A 92 -4.86 10.80 16.35
CA ASP A 92 -5.02 12.06 15.60
C ASP A 92 -4.72 11.82 14.12
N LEU A 93 -3.59 11.14 13.82
CA LEU A 93 -3.22 10.73 12.46
C LEU A 93 -4.26 9.80 11.85
N TRP A 94 -4.81 8.87 12.63
CA TRP A 94 -5.82 7.92 12.17
C TRP A 94 -7.17 8.56 11.87
N GLN A 95 -7.54 9.61 12.58
CA GLN A 95 -8.76 10.38 12.33
C GLN A 95 -8.65 11.32 11.13
N ALA A 96 -7.46 11.89 10.91
CA ALA A 96 -7.16 12.80 9.81
C ALA A 96 -5.95 12.26 9.02
N VAL A 97 -6.17 11.20 8.26
CA VAL A 97 -5.11 10.43 7.58
C VAL A 97 -4.31 11.26 6.59
N ASN A 98 -4.96 12.16 5.86
CA ASN A 98 -4.33 13.14 4.96
C ASN A 98 -5.37 14.20 4.54
N PRO A 99 -4.95 15.29 3.84
CA PRO A 99 -5.87 16.36 3.44
C PRO A 99 -6.87 16.00 2.34
N PHE A 100 -6.75 14.84 1.70
CA PHE A 100 -7.56 14.43 0.56
C PHE A 100 -8.60 13.36 0.91
N TYR A 101 -8.20 12.33 1.66
CA TYR A 101 -9.05 11.23 2.06
C TYR A 101 -9.61 11.43 3.45
N THR A 102 -10.90 11.15 3.63
CA THR A 102 -11.42 10.84 4.95
C THR A 102 -10.86 9.50 5.43
N ARG A 103 -10.91 9.24 6.74
CA ARG A 103 -10.52 7.91 7.26
C ARG A 103 -11.32 6.78 6.61
N HIS A 104 -12.62 6.99 6.37
CA HIS A 104 -13.48 5.98 5.76
C HIS A 104 -13.03 5.67 4.33
N GLU A 105 -12.89 6.67 3.48
CA GLU A 105 -12.43 6.51 2.10
C GLU A 105 -11.02 5.91 2.00
N PHE A 106 -10.14 6.27 2.93
CA PHE A 106 -8.78 5.71 3.01
C PHE A 106 -8.82 4.20 3.29
N LEU A 107 -9.64 3.78 4.27
CA LEU A 107 -9.81 2.36 4.60
C LEU A 107 -10.53 1.61 3.49
N GLU A 108 -11.60 2.16 2.96
CA GLU A 108 -12.37 1.58 1.87
C GLU A 108 -11.48 1.32 0.65
N THR A 109 -10.72 2.32 0.18
CA THR A 109 -9.74 2.16 -0.90
C THR A 109 -8.68 1.11 -0.57
N SER A 110 -8.21 1.07 0.67
CA SER A 110 -7.20 0.09 1.11
C SER A 110 -7.74 -1.34 1.08
N ILE A 111 -8.97 -1.55 1.52
CA ILE A 111 -9.63 -2.87 1.50
C ILE A 111 -9.96 -3.29 0.07
N GLN A 112 -10.39 -2.36 -0.79
CA GLN A 112 -10.58 -2.65 -2.23
C GLN A 112 -9.26 -3.15 -2.85
N HIS A 113 -8.14 -2.48 -2.60
CA HIS A 113 -6.82 -2.95 -3.05
C HIS A 113 -6.50 -4.34 -2.51
N PHE A 114 -6.80 -4.60 -1.23
CA PHE A 114 -6.53 -5.89 -0.59
C PHE A 114 -7.37 -7.03 -1.17
N GLU A 115 -8.65 -6.80 -1.41
CA GLU A 115 -9.51 -7.83 -2.02
C GLU A 115 -9.12 -8.11 -3.46
N LEU A 116 -8.76 -7.10 -4.23
CA LEU A 116 -8.38 -7.24 -5.62
C LEU A 116 -7.01 -7.91 -5.79
N THR A 117 -6.00 -7.45 -5.05
CA THR A 117 -4.60 -7.80 -5.29
C THR A 117 -3.95 -8.58 -4.14
N GLY A 118 -4.61 -8.64 -2.98
CA GLY A 118 -4.03 -9.21 -1.75
C GLY A 118 -3.04 -8.28 -1.06
N GLU A 119 -3.01 -6.98 -1.41
CA GLU A 119 -2.00 -6.05 -0.92
C GLU A 119 -2.57 -4.70 -0.52
N ILE A 120 -2.07 -4.17 0.59
CA ILE A 120 -2.26 -2.78 1.01
C ILE A 120 -0.90 -2.13 1.10
N TRP A 121 -0.81 -0.94 0.54
CA TRP A 121 0.39 -0.12 0.54
C TRP A 121 0.06 1.27 1.05
N TRP A 122 0.65 1.66 2.17
CA TRP A 122 0.50 3.01 2.72
C TRP A 122 1.85 3.71 2.76
N LEU A 123 1.94 4.88 2.14
CA LEU A 123 3.07 5.77 2.27
C LEU A 123 2.91 6.61 3.53
N ILE A 124 3.94 6.65 4.35
CA ILE A 124 4.04 7.50 5.54
C ILE A 124 4.76 8.78 5.16
N VAL A 125 4.07 9.91 5.25
CA VAL A 125 4.72 11.23 5.14
C VAL A 125 5.11 11.69 6.54
N ARG A 126 6.36 12.15 6.68
CA ARG A 126 6.90 12.61 7.95
C ARG A 126 7.20 14.10 7.90
N ASN A 127 7.06 14.76 9.05
CA ASN A 127 7.51 16.14 9.20
C ASN A 127 9.05 16.20 9.35
N ARG A 128 9.60 17.42 9.45
CA ARG A 128 11.05 17.65 9.64
C ARG A 128 11.62 16.97 10.90
N GLY A 129 10.81 16.75 11.92
CA GLY A 129 11.18 16.02 13.16
C GLY A 129 11.04 14.51 13.05
N GLY A 130 10.74 13.94 11.86
CA GLY A 130 10.60 12.50 11.64
C GLY A 130 9.28 11.90 12.11
N ARG A 131 8.33 12.70 12.64
CA ARG A 131 7.01 12.21 13.07
C ARG A 131 6.09 11.97 11.88
N PRO A 132 5.38 10.85 11.81
CA PRO A 132 4.32 10.63 10.84
C PRO A 132 3.24 11.71 10.95
N VAL A 133 2.85 12.29 9.82
CA VAL A 133 1.82 13.34 9.74
C VAL A 133 0.74 13.04 8.72
N GLU A 134 1.02 12.18 7.72
CA GLU A 134 0.03 11.75 6.74
C GLU A 134 0.24 10.28 6.36
N LEU A 135 -0.87 9.61 5.98
CA LEU A 135 -0.88 8.28 5.39
C LEU A 135 -1.56 8.36 4.02
N TRP A 136 -0.93 7.80 2.99
CA TRP A 136 -1.44 7.80 1.63
C TRP A 136 -1.56 6.37 1.09
N PRO A 137 -2.73 5.97 0.58
CA PRO A 137 -2.87 4.68 -0.06
C PRO A 137 -2.17 4.71 -1.42
N ILE A 138 -1.34 3.71 -1.68
CA ILE A 138 -0.65 3.55 -2.97
C ILE A 138 -1.30 2.39 -3.72
N ARG A 139 -1.52 2.57 -5.00
CA ARG A 139 -2.00 1.50 -5.88
C ARG A 139 -0.97 0.37 -5.98
N PRO A 140 -1.36 -0.89 -5.76
CA PRO A 140 -0.45 -2.04 -5.77
C PRO A 140 0.30 -2.24 -7.08
N ASP A 141 -0.33 -1.91 -8.23
CA ASP A 141 0.28 -2.01 -9.56
C ASP A 141 1.42 -0.99 -9.81
N ARG A 142 1.53 0.04 -8.97
CA ARG A 142 2.54 1.09 -9.10
C ARG A 142 3.70 0.98 -8.13
N ILE A 143 3.66 0.01 -7.22
CA ILE A 143 4.72 -0.18 -6.22
C ILE A 143 5.20 -1.62 -6.24
N ARG A 144 6.50 -1.79 -6.07
CA ARG A 144 7.10 -3.12 -5.98
C ARG A 144 8.17 -3.17 -4.89
N PRO A 145 8.29 -4.29 -4.15
CA PRO A 145 9.39 -4.51 -3.25
C PRO A 145 10.70 -4.72 -4.01
N VAL A 146 11.80 -4.33 -3.39
CA VAL A 146 13.16 -4.61 -3.86
C VAL A 146 13.73 -5.70 -2.95
N PRO A 147 13.93 -6.94 -3.43
CA PRO A 147 14.50 -8.00 -2.64
C PRO A 147 15.91 -7.67 -2.15
N HIS A 148 16.26 -8.20 -0.97
CA HIS A 148 17.59 -8.09 -0.40
C HIS A 148 18.06 -9.43 0.15
N ALA A 149 19.35 -9.73 0.02
CA ALA A 149 19.88 -11.05 0.36
C ALA A 149 19.80 -11.37 1.86
N THR A 150 19.98 -10.37 2.72
CA THR A 150 19.97 -10.54 4.19
C THR A 150 18.69 -10.03 4.83
N ASP A 151 18.18 -8.88 4.39
CA ASP A 151 17.07 -8.19 5.05
C ASP A 151 15.71 -8.50 4.40
N PHE A 152 15.69 -9.44 3.47
CA PHE A 152 14.53 -9.85 2.68
C PHE A 152 14.00 -8.75 1.76
N ILE A 153 13.82 -7.53 2.23
CA ILE A 153 13.39 -6.35 1.45
C ILE A 153 14.33 -5.19 1.79
N ALA A 154 15.00 -4.63 0.77
CA ALA A 154 15.84 -3.43 0.90
C ALA A 154 15.00 -2.14 1.00
N GLY A 155 13.91 -2.08 0.26
CA GLY A 155 13.02 -0.94 0.14
C GLY A 155 11.99 -1.20 -0.94
N TYR A 156 11.42 -0.13 -1.48
CA TYR A 156 10.36 -0.21 -2.48
C TYR A 156 10.64 0.75 -3.63
N ILE A 157 10.11 0.46 -4.80
CA ILE A 157 10.13 1.36 -5.95
C ILE A 157 8.70 1.71 -6.30
N TYR A 158 8.38 3.00 -6.22
CA TYR A 158 7.11 3.55 -6.67
C TYR A 158 7.25 4.14 -8.06
N THR A 159 6.34 3.78 -8.97
CA THR A 159 6.39 4.17 -10.39
C THR A 159 5.23 5.09 -10.73
N ILE A 160 5.53 6.28 -11.27
CA ILE A 160 4.56 7.25 -11.79
C ILE A 160 4.92 7.55 -13.24
N GLY A 161 4.14 7.02 -14.19
CA GLY A 161 4.52 7.11 -15.60
C GLY A 161 5.87 6.44 -15.84
N THR A 162 6.87 7.20 -16.31
CA THR A 162 8.25 6.74 -16.51
C THR A 162 9.16 6.97 -15.31
N LEU A 163 8.71 7.74 -14.32
CA LEU A 163 9.49 8.08 -13.14
C LEU A 163 9.45 6.96 -12.12
N GLN A 164 10.61 6.51 -11.66
CA GLN A 164 10.77 5.54 -10.56
C GLN A 164 11.32 6.25 -9.33
N ILE A 165 10.59 6.14 -8.23
CA ILE A 165 10.91 6.79 -6.95
C ILE A 165 11.26 5.69 -5.95
N PRO A 166 12.51 5.63 -5.46
CA PRO A 166 12.87 4.73 -4.39
C PRO A 166 12.26 5.20 -3.06
N LEU A 167 11.65 4.29 -2.32
CA LEU A 167 11.07 4.52 -1.02
C LEU A 167 11.80 3.68 0.02
N GLU A 168 12.12 4.27 1.16
CA GLU A 168 12.73 3.55 2.26
C GLU A 168 11.71 2.64 2.95
N ARG A 169 12.17 1.51 3.47
CA ARG A 169 11.33 0.53 4.17
C ARG A 169 10.54 1.15 5.34
N LYS A 170 11.13 2.11 6.06
CA LYS A 170 10.50 2.79 7.21
C LYS A 170 9.35 3.74 6.82
N ASP A 171 9.29 4.15 5.55
CA ASP A 171 8.30 5.12 5.06
C ASP A 171 7.13 4.44 4.32
N VAL A 172 7.09 3.10 4.33
CA VAL A 172 6.01 2.33 3.72
C VAL A 172 5.49 1.27 4.68
N ILE A 173 4.18 1.23 4.86
CA ILE A 173 3.48 0.11 5.49
C ILE A 173 3.01 -0.81 4.37
N PHE A 174 3.47 -2.05 4.40
CA PHE A 174 3.10 -3.08 3.46
C PHE A 174 2.38 -4.21 4.20
N ILE A 175 1.11 -4.42 3.89
CA ILE A 175 0.27 -5.48 4.42
C ILE A 175 -0.09 -6.38 3.24
N ARG A 176 0.09 -7.68 3.37
CA ARG A 176 -0.22 -8.63 2.30
C ARG A 176 -0.90 -9.89 2.81
N ARG A 177 -1.75 -10.44 1.99
CA ARG A 177 -2.23 -11.83 2.13
C ARG A 177 -1.10 -12.74 1.64
N PRO A 178 -0.63 -13.70 2.45
CA PRO A 178 0.46 -14.59 2.04
C PRO A 178 0.16 -15.30 0.73
N SER A 179 1.13 -15.28 -0.19
CA SER A 179 1.08 -16.02 -1.45
C SER A 179 2.03 -17.22 -1.37
N PRO A 180 1.59 -18.44 -1.75
CA PRO A 180 2.48 -19.59 -1.84
C PRO A 180 3.41 -19.52 -3.07
N LEU A 181 3.11 -18.66 -4.03
CA LEU A 181 3.85 -18.54 -5.30
C LEU A 181 4.95 -17.49 -5.24
N ASP A 182 4.73 -16.39 -4.54
CA ASP A 182 5.67 -15.26 -4.45
C ASP A 182 5.73 -14.73 -3.02
N PRO A 183 6.87 -14.87 -2.33
CA PRO A 183 7.02 -14.38 -0.96
C PRO A 183 7.05 -12.85 -0.84
N TYR A 184 7.21 -12.14 -1.95
CA TYR A 184 7.28 -10.67 -1.98
C TYR A 184 5.96 -10.00 -2.33
N ARG A 185 4.97 -10.78 -2.82
CA ARG A 185 3.68 -10.25 -3.27
C ARG A 185 2.51 -10.88 -2.49
N GLY A 186 1.38 -10.21 -2.51
CA GLY A 186 0.12 -10.75 -2.02
C GLY A 186 -0.62 -11.55 -3.09
N ILE A 187 -1.62 -12.32 -2.65
CA ILE A 187 -2.56 -12.99 -3.54
C ILE A 187 -3.97 -12.44 -3.28
N GLY A 188 -4.58 -11.85 -4.31
CA GLY A 188 -5.94 -11.31 -4.25
C GLY A 188 -7.00 -12.40 -4.33
N THR A 189 -8.16 -12.17 -3.70
CA THR A 189 -9.32 -13.06 -3.82
C THR A 189 -9.77 -13.19 -5.27
N VAL A 190 -9.65 -12.11 -6.03
CA VAL A 190 -10.06 -12.02 -7.42
C VAL A 190 -9.15 -12.80 -8.37
N GLN A 191 -7.89 -13.04 -7.97
CA GLN A 191 -6.92 -13.72 -8.83
C GLN A 191 -7.38 -15.10 -9.28
N SER A 192 -8.01 -15.87 -8.40
CA SER A 192 -8.55 -17.21 -8.73
C SER A 192 -9.78 -17.14 -9.64
N MET A 193 -10.47 -16.01 -9.66
CA MET A 193 -11.69 -15.80 -10.46
C MET A 193 -11.42 -15.15 -11.82
N MET A 194 -10.17 -14.74 -12.09
CA MET A 194 -9.86 -14.00 -13.33
C MET A 194 -10.11 -14.81 -14.60
N MET A 195 -9.98 -16.14 -14.53
CA MET A 195 -10.29 -17.00 -15.68
C MET A 195 -11.79 -17.04 -15.96
N ASP A 196 -12.62 -17.08 -14.94
CA ASP A 196 -14.07 -17.10 -15.06
C ASP A 196 -14.58 -15.76 -15.56
N ILE A 197 -14.05 -14.64 -15.02
CA ILE A 197 -14.37 -13.26 -15.45
C ILE A 197 -14.03 -13.06 -16.94
N GLY A 198 -12.89 -13.60 -17.41
CA GLY A 198 -12.49 -13.51 -18.82
C GLY A 198 -13.35 -14.34 -19.77
N ALA A 199 -14.07 -15.34 -19.28
CA ALA A 199 -14.97 -16.16 -20.08
C ALA A 199 -16.36 -15.53 -20.25
N GLU A 200 -16.73 -14.54 -19.42
CA GLU A 200 -18.01 -13.82 -19.48
C GLU A 200 -17.98 -12.57 -20.38
N GLN A 201 -16.81 -12.20 -20.91
CA GLN A 201 -16.62 -11.04 -21.81
C GLN A 201 -16.50 -11.53 -23.26
#